data_b0207352ae52cdea0a6e0ce5b084ecfc
#
_entry.id   b0207352ae52cdea0a6e0ce5b084ecfc
#
_cell.length_a   1.000
_cell.length_b   1.000
_cell.length_c   1.000
_cell.angle_alpha   90.00
_cell.angle_beta   90.00
_cell.angle_gamma   90.00
#
_symmetry.space_group_name_H-M   'P 1'
#
loop_
_entity.id
_entity.type
_entity.pdbx_description
1 polymer ?
#
loop_
_entity_poly.entity_id
_entity_poly.type
_entity_poly.pdbx_seq_one_letter_code
_entity_poly.pdbx_strand_id
1 'polypeptide(L)'
;YEEDAASIVGREGLSVDVISEQRAAASDRVDILEPLRRRCVMLERTIDAVQRSAMLAELEAQSQSLKKRKQALDISLERMSLVRKWFAGVKEVLDRQSSNAVANHVNAFGPLTSLIQKRLRSVYGFGDVNLSSVENEIRVSVGWEDKKLRPVDYFSDSQKQILMLSLFLAGRLTQNWSGFAPILMDDPVTHFDDLNAFGFVELIRGLVSTSPGKRQFFISTCEDRLFDLMIQKFHDVEGGSRFYRFRGAGPDGPIVETVGK
;
A
#
# COMPACT_ATOMS: atom_id res chain seq x y z
N TYR A 1 59.57 -41.01 59.85
CA TYR A 1 60.58 -41.28 58.78
C TYR A 1 61.56 -42.38 59.12
N GLU A 2 61.96 -42.55 60.41
CA GLU A 2 62.86 -43.63 60.84
C GLU A 2 62.13 -44.99 61.01
N GLU A 3 60.83 -44.98 61.38
CA GLU A 3 60.00 -46.20 61.45
C GLU A 3 59.64 -46.77 60.08
N ASP A 4 59.42 -45.95 59.08
CA ASP A 4 59.14 -46.40 57.69
C ASP A 4 60.40 -46.99 57.06
N ALA A 5 61.59 -46.49 57.38
CA ALA A 5 62.83 -47.02 56.85
C ALA A 5 63.17 -48.42 57.42
N ALA A 6 62.80 -48.67 58.68
CA ALA A 6 63.01 -49.95 59.35
C ALA A 6 62.06 -51.05 58.81
N SER A 7 60.85 -50.67 58.40
CA SER A 7 59.85 -51.56 57.79
C SER A 7 60.23 -52.01 56.40
N ILE A 8 61.02 -51.24 55.67
CA ILE A 8 61.44 -51.56 54.29
C ILE A 8 62.71 -52.51 54.32
N VAL A 9 63.54 -52.35 55.33
CA VAL A 9 64.76 -53.10 55.55
C VAL A 9 64.49 -54.56 56.09
N GLY A 10 63.32 -54.79 56.72
CA GLY A 10 62.92 -56.03 57.35
C GLY A 10 62.44 -57.15 56.46
N ARG A 11 62.32 -56.93 55.14
CA ARG A 11 61.99 -57.99 54.19
C ARG A 11 63.20 -58.46 53.39
N GLU A 12 63.77 -59.57 53.87
CA GLU A 12 64.63 -60.48 53.14
C GLU A 12 65.97 -59.87 52.63
N GLY A 13 67.07 -60.06 53.37
CA GLY A 13 68.41 -60.31 52.85
C GLY A 13 69.03 -59.29 51.89
N LEU A 14 68.50 -58.13 51.79
CA LEU A 14 69.10 -57.01 51.01
C LEU A 14 70.33 -56.44 51.82
N SER A 15 71.51 -56.87 51.40
CA SER A 15 72.75 -56.27 51.94
C SER A 15 72.76 -54.79 51.54
N VAL A 16 73.43 -54.00 52.40
CA VAL A 16 73.64 -52.53 52.17
C VAL A 16 74.25 -52.32 50.76
N ASP A 17 75.03 -53.28 50.31
CA ASP A 17 75.63 -53.22 48.95
C ASP A 17 74.62 -53.30 47.82
N VAL A 18 73.59 -54.17 47.95
CA VAL A 18 72.55 -54.34 46.96
C VAL A 18 71.68 -53.03 46.91
N ILE A 19 71.39 -52.43 48.02
CA ILE A 19 70.67 -51.16 48.10
C ILE A 19 71.49 -50.04 47.44
N SER A 20 72.78 -49.98 47.69
CA SER A 20 73.66 -48.98 47.09
C SER A 20 73.83 -49.18 45.59
N GLU A 21 73.84 -50.39 45.12
CA GLU A 21 73.89 -50.75 43.67
C GLU A 21 72.56 -50.38 42.94
N GLN A 22 71.46 -50.66 43.60
CA GLN A 22 70.13 -50.30 43.04
C GLN A 22 69.98 -48.77 43.06
N ARG A 23 70.50 -48.04 44.08
CA ARG A 23 70.44 -46.59 44.09
C ARG A 23 71.35 -45.97 43.03
N ALA A 24 72.54 -46.56 42.80
CA ALA A 24 73.40 -46.10 41.72
C ALA A 24 72.73 -46.35 40.33
N ALA A 25 72.17 -47.53 40.13
CA ALA A 25 71.45 -47.89 38.88
C ALA A 25 70.19 -46.98 38.68
N ALA A 26 69.50 -46.62 39.77
CA ALA A 26 68.37 -45.68 39.70
C ALA A 26 68.85 -44.26 39.41
N SER A 27 69.98 -43.82 39.98
CA SER A 27 70.58 -42.51 39.67
C SER A 27 71.01 -42.43 38.20
N ASP A 28 71.67 -43.42 37.70
CA ASP A 28 72.06 -43.49 36.29
C ASP A 28 70.84 -43.42 35.35
N ARG A 29 69.76 -44.10 35.73
CA ARG A 29 68.48 -44.00 35.00
C ARG A 29 67.90 -42.61 35.02
N VAL A 30 67.93 -41.92 36.14
CA VAL A 30 67.48 -40.53 36.29
C VAL A 30 68.35 -39.64 35.39
N ASP A 31 69.66 -39.81 35.40
CA ASP A 31 70.56 -38.99 34.57
C ASP A 31 70.33 -39.21 33.07
N ILE A 32 69.86 -40.40 32.62
CA ILE A 32 69.53 -40.67 31.26
C ILE A 32 68.12 -40.12 30.92
N LEU A 33 67.17 -40.22 31.84
CA LEU A 33 65.79 -39.81 31.62
C LEU A 33 65.57 -38.31 31.71
N GLU A 34 66.33 -37.59 32.54
CA GLU A 34 66.15 -36.15 32.68
C GLU A 34 66.36 -35.33 31.40
N PRO A 35 67.39 -35.58 30.56
CA PRO A 35 67.53 -34.91 29.29
C PRO A 35 66.40 -35.28 28.31
N LEU A 36 65.88 -36.50 28.35
CA LEU A 36 64.72 -36.88 27.57
C LEU A 36 63.47 -36.14 28.00
N ARG A 37 63.22 -36.06 29.30
CA ARG A 37 62.12 -35.27 29.87
C ARG A 37 62.20 -33.79 29.46
N ARG A 38 63.40 -33.19 29.52
CA ARG A 38 63.59 -31.79 29.05
C ARG A 38 63.29 -31.65 27.58
N ARG A 39 63.65 -32.63 26.73
CA ARG A 39 63.33 -32.62 25.30
C ARG A 39 61.83 -32.75 25.09
N CYS A 40 61.11 -33.61 25.81
CA CYS A 40 59.67 -33.73 25.73
C CYS A 40 58.95 -32.41 26.09
N VAL A 41 59.34 -31.76 27.20
CA VAL A 41 58.78 -30.48 27.60
C VAL A 41 59.06 -29.36 26.55
N MET A 42 60.24 -29.39 25.96
CA MET A 42 60.56 -28.45 24.86
C MET A 42 59.72 -28.73 23.62
N LEU A 43 59.49 -29.98 23.23
CA LEU A 43 58.62 -30.34 22.12
C LEU A 43 57.18 -29.97 22.36
N GLU A 44 56.65 -30.22 23.57
CA GLU A 44 55.29 -29.76 23.94
C GLU A 44 55.13 -28.25 23.79
N ARG A 45 56.09 -27.47 24.32
CA ARG A 45 56.08 -26.02 24.18
C ARG A 45 56.17 -25.55 22.74
N THR A 46 56.94 -26.25 21.88
CA THR A 46 57.03 -25.88 20.47
C THR A 46 55.74 -26.21 19.71
N ILE A 47 55.13 -27.35 20.00
CA ILE A 47 53.82 -27.74 19.40
C ILE A 47 52.76 -26.70 19.81
N ASP A 48 52.66 -26.36 21.08
CA ASP A 48 51.74 -25.36 21.58
C ASP A 48 51.94 -23.97 20.90
N ALA A 49 53.23 -23.58 20.74
CA ALA A 49 53.55 -22.30 20.08
C ALA A 49 53.12 -22.31 18.59
N VAL A 50 53.37 -23.42 17.88
CA VAL A 50 52.93 -23.59 16.45
C VAL A 50 51.42 -23.56 16.35
N GLN A 51 50.71 -24.29 17.22
CA GLN A 51 49.23 -24.34 17.19
C GLN A 51 48.64 -22.94 17.46
N ARG A 52 49.19 -22.20 18.46
CA ARG A 52 48.74 -20.82 18.73
C ARG A 52 49.03 -19.89 17.57
N SER A 53 50.17 -20.00 16.91
CA SER A 53 50.52 -19.17 15.75
C SER A 53 49.58 -19.43 14.57
N ALA A 54 49.23 -20.69 14.30
CA ALA A 54 48.28 -21.06 13.27
C ALA A 54 46.87 -20.51 13.57
N MET A 55 46.42 -20.64 14.81
CA MET A 55 45.13 -20.07 15.26
C MET A 55 45.08 -18.55 15.17
N LEU A 56 46.18 -17.88 15.53
CA LEU A 56 46.27 -16.41 15.36
C LEU A 56 46.18 -16.00 13.88
N ALA A 57 46.90 -16.68 12.99
CA ALA A 57 46.83 -16.41 11.57
C ALA A 57 45.41 -16.60 11.00
N GLU A 58 44.69 -17.61 11.44
CA GLU A 58 43.29 -17.85 11.03
C GLU A 58 42.38 -16.74 11.55
N LEU A 59 42.50 -16.33 12.83
CA LEU A 59 41.74 -15.24 13.41
C LEU A 59 42.01 -13.89 12.72
N GLU A 60 43.26 -13.63 12.34
CA GLU A 60 43.63 -12.43 11.59
C GLU A 60 42.99 -12.43 10.19
N ALA A 61 42.98 -13.58 9.47
CA ALA A 61 42.34 -13.72 8.20
C ALA A 61 40.82 -13.51 8.29
N GLN A 62 40.17 -14.08 9.32
CA GLN A 62 38.76 -13.86 9.61
C GLN A 62 38.46 -12.39 9.90
N SER A 63 39.28 -11.75 10.74
CA SER A 63 39.14 -10.33 11.06
C SER A 63 39.24 -9.43 9.83
N GLN A 64 40.20 -9.72 8.93
CA GLN A 64 40.32 -8.98 7.67
C GLN A 64 39.12 -9.16 6.76
N SER A 65 38.62 -10.41 6.66
CA SER A 65 37.42 -10.72 5.88
C SER A 65 36.19 -9.94 6.40
N LEU A 66 35.99 -9.96 7.74
CA LEU A 66 34.89 -9.24 8.37
C LEU A 66 35.02 -7.70 8.19
N LYS A 67 36.22 -7.15 8.25
CA LYS A 67 36.47 -5.73 7.98
C LYS A 67 36.07 -5.36 6.55
N LYS A 68 36.46 -6.17 5.55
CA LYS A 68 36.07 -5.94 4.16
C LYS A 68 34.56 -6.02 3.97
N ARG A 69 33.90 -7.00 4.60
CA ARG A 69 32.44 -7.15 4.54
C ARG A 69 31.72 -5.97 5.20
N LYS A 70 32.22 -5.51 6.36
CA LYS A 70 31.70 -4.32 7.03
C LYS A 70 31.77 -3.09 6.12
N GLN A 71 32.93 -2.82 5.50
CA GLN A 71 33.09 -1.69 4.58
C GLN A 71 32.12 -1.76 3.40
N ALA A 72 31.91 -2.93 2.81
CA ALA A 72 30.94 -3.11 1.73
C ALA A 72 29.49 -2.85 2.18
N LEU A 73 29.14 -3.27 3.39
CA LEU A 73 27.83 -2.99 3.99
C LEU A 73 27.64 -1.51 4.30
N ASP A 74 28.64 -0.84 4.83
CA ASP A 74 28.60 0.61 5.12
C ASP A 74 28.34 1.41 3.84
N ILE A 75 29.04 1.10 2.74
CA ILE A 75 28.79 1.72 1.42
C ILE A 75 27.36 1.45 0.94
N SER A 76 26.86 0.22 1.12
CA SER A 76 25.49 -0.13 0.72
C SER A 76 24.44 0.62 1.55
N LEU A 77 24.68 0.79 2.84
CA LEU A 77 23.80 1.57 3.74
C LEU A 77 23.77 3.05 3.36
N GLU A 78 24.91 3.64 3.01
CA GLU A 78 24.95 5.02 2.51
C GLU A 78 24.14 5.18 1.24
N ARG A 79 24.31 4.29 0.27
CA ARG A 79 23.53 4.30 -0.99
C ARG A 79 22.03 4.16 -0.70
N MET A 80 21.64 3.21 0.14
CA MET A 80 20.24 3.05 0.55
C MET A 80 19.67 4.29 1.24
N SER A 81 20.48 4.97 2.07
CA SER A 81 20.06 6.21 2.73
C SER A 81 19.77 7.33 1.74
N LEU A 82 20.59 7.46 0.69
CA LEU A 82 20.38 8.43 -0.38
C LEU A 82 19.12 8.11 -1.19
N VAL A 83 18.92 6.84 -1.55
CA VAL A 83 17.72 6.38 -2.25
C VAL A 83 16.46 6.65 -1.42
N ARG A 84 16.51 6.36 -0.12
CA ARG A 84 15.39 6.64 0.79
C ARG A 84 15.05 8.14 0.86
N LYS A 85 16.07 9.01 0.95
CA LYS A 85 15.85 10.46 0.92
C LYS A 85 15.22 10.92 -0.39
N TRP A 86 15.69 10.38 -1.52
CA TRP A 86 15.13 10.69 -2.83
C TRP A 86 13.66 10.26 -2.92
N PHE A 87 13.32 9.03 -2.51
CA PHE A 87 11.94 8.56 -2.50
C PHE A 87 11.03 9.38 -1.56
N ALA A 88 11.55 9.81 -0.41
CA ALA A 88 10.80 10.70 0.48
C ALA A 88 10.47 12.04 -0.18
N GLY A 89 11.44 12.63 -0.91
CA GLY A 89 11.21 13.84 -1.68
C GLY A 89 10.20 13.66 -2.82
N VAL A 90 10.31 12.55 -3.57
CA VAL A 90 9.35 12.22 -4.63
C VAL A 90 7.94 12.04 -4.06
N LYS A 91 7.81 11.32 -2.95
CA LYS A 91 6.52 11.14 -2.27
C LYS A 91 5.90 12.48 -1.88
N GLU A 92 6.67 13.37 -1.25
CA GLU A 92 6.17 14.70 -0.85
C GLU A 92 5.66 15.50 -2.04
N VAL A 93 6.38 15.47 -3.17
CA VAL A 93 5.96 16.16 -4.41
C VAL A 93 4.67 15.53 -4.95
N LEU A 94 4.57 14.20 -4.98
CA LEU A 94 3.37 13.49 -5.46
C LEU A 94 2.16 13.78 -4.57
N ASP A 95 2.33 13.74 -3.25
CA ASP A 95 1.25 14.04 -2.29
C ASP A 95 0.75 15.49 -2.46
N ARG A 96 1.67 16.45 -2.63
CA ARG A 96 1.33 17.85 -2.90
C ARG A 96 0.61 18.02 -4.23
N GLN A 97 1.09 17.39 -5.30
CA GLN A 97 0.46 17.47 -6.62
C GLN A 97 -0.91 16.79 -6.63
N SER A 98 -1.06 15.65 -5.97
CA SER A 98 -2.34 14.97 -5.79
C SER A 98 -3.35 15.88 -5.07
N SER A 99 -2.95 16.47 -3.95
CA SER A 99 -3.81 17.39 -3.18
C SER A 99 -4.23 18.63 -4.01
N ASN A 100 -3.29 19.21 -4.75
CA ASN A 100 -3.58 20.32 -5.65
C ASN A 100 -4.52 19.90 -6.79
N ALA A 101 -4.33 18.73 -7.38
CA ALA A 101 -5.20 18.23 -8.44
C ALA A 101 -6.64 18.02 -7.93
N VAL A 102 -6.80 17.41 -6.75
CA VAL A 102 -8.11 17.23 -6.12
C VAL A 102 -8.75 18.58 -5.82
N ALA A 103 -8.03 19.53 -5.23
CA ALA A 103 -8.55 20.87 -4.93
C ALA A 103 -8.98 21.62 -6.21
N ASN A 104 -8.16 21.58 -7.25
CA ASN A 104 -8.49 22.20 -8.54
C ASN A 104 -9.73 21.57 -9.17
N HIS A 105 -9.83 20.23 -9.09
CA HIS A 105 -11.01 19.52 -9.60
C HIS A 105 -12.26 19.90 -8.80
N VAL A 106 -12.21 19.91 -7.48
CA VAL A 106 -13.32 20.33 -6.61
C VAL A 106 -13.76 21.76 -6.93
N ASN A 107 -12.81 22.68 -7.12
CA ASN A 107 -13.11 24.06 -7.49
C ASN A 107 -13.77 24.18 -8.88
N ALA A 108 -13.41 23.30 -9.80
CA ALA A 108 -13.98 23.30 -11.15
C ALA A 108 -15.42 22.77 -11.19
N PHE A 109 -15.71 21.67 -10.48
CA PHE A 109 -17.03 21.03 -10.56
C PHE A 109 -17.99 21.39 -9.42
N GLY A 110 -17.51 21.96 -8.32
CA GLY A 110 -18.35 22.37 -7.19
C GLY A 110 -19.48 23.34 -7.58
N PRO A 111 -19.19 24.47 -8.25
CA PRO A 111 -20.22 25.39 -8.71
C PRO A 111 -21.22 24.75 -9.68
N LEU A 112 -20.74 23.86 -10.57
CA LEU A 112 -21.59 23.13 -11.51
C LEU A 112 -22.50 22.13 -10.79
N THR A 113 -22.02 21.46 -9.75
CA THR A 113 -22.84 20.59 -8.90
C THR A 113 -24.00 21.37 -8.29
N SER A 114 -23.74 22.53 -7.71
CA SER A 114 -24.76 23.39 -7.10
C SER A 114 -25.78 23.84 -8.15
N LEU A 115 -25.32 24.22 -9.33
CA LEU A 115 -26.19 24.64 -10.44
C LEU A 115 -27.10 23.49 -10.91
N ILE A 116 -26.56 22.30 -11.10
CA ILE A 116 -27.33 21.10 -11.52
C ILE A 116 -28.35 20.74 -10.44
N GLN A 117 -27.95 20.73 -9.19
CA GLN A 117 -28.85 20.43 -8.06
C GLN A 117 -30.03 21.40 -8.02
N LYS A 118 -29.77 22.70 -8.14
CA LYS A 118 -30.82 23.72 -8.18
C LYS A 118 -31.77 23.53 -9.38
N ARG A 119 -31.24 23.08 -10.50
CA ARG A 119 -32.03 22.83 -11.71
C ARG A 119 -32.91 21.60 -11.58
N LEU A 120 -32.43 20.54 -10.92
CA LEU A 120 -33.23 19.35 -10.64
C LEU A 120 -34.27 19.62 -9.56
N ARG A 121 -33.86 20.17 -8.45
CA ARG A 121 -34.74 20.67 -7.39
C ARG A 121 -33.98 21.57 -6.41
N SER A 122 -34.51 22.75 -6.19
CA SER A 122 -34.11 23.57 -5.04
C SER A 122 -34.71 22.96 -3.77
N VAL A 123 -33.83 22.47 -2.87
CA VAL A 123 -34.28 21.96 -1.57
C VAL A 123 -34.61 23.14 -0.68
N TYR A 124 -35.89 23.30 -0.37
CA TYR A 124 -36.37 24.44 0.41
C TYR A 124 -35.67 24.53 1.78
N GLY A 125 -35.14 25.68 2.12
CA GLY A 125 -34.47 25.94 3.40
C GLY A 125 -32.98 25.61 3.42
N PHE A 126 -32.45 24.89 2.45
CA PHE A 126 -31.01 24.63 2.35
C PHE A 126 -30.35 25.56 1.33
N GLY A 127 -29.16 26.04 1.65
CA GLY A 127 -28.32 26.82 0.76
C GLY A 127 -27.59 25.97 -0.28
N ASP A 128 -26.60 26.58 -0.88
CA ASP A 128 -25.79 25.91 -1.92
C ASP A 128 -25.00 24.73 -1.37
N VAL A 129 -24.81 23.71 -2.23
CA VAL A 129 -23.89 22.63 -1.97
C VAL A 129 -22.48 23.18 -2.10
N ASN A 130 -21.70 22.97 -1.05
CA ASN A 130 -20.29 23.35 -1.00
C ASN A 130 -19.45 22.09 -0.98
N LEU A 131 -18.48 22.04 -1.86
CA LEU A 131 -17.47 20.99 -1.91
C LEU A 131 -16.16 21.55 -1.38
N SER A 132 -15.47 20.78 -0.57
CA SER A 132 -14.15 21.12 -0.07
C SER A 132 -13.24 19.88 -0.13
N SER A 133 -11.95 20.10 -0.34
CA SER A 133 -10.94 19.04 -0.26
C SER A 133 -10.21 19.14 1.07
N VAL A 134 -10.21 18.06 1.86
CA VAL A 134 -9.49 17.96 3.13
C VAL A 134 -8.79 16.60 3.13
N GLU A 135 -7.46 16.60 3.27
CA GLU A 135 -6.65 15.36 3.33
C GLU A 135 -6.92 14.37 2.18
N ASN A 136 -7.03 14.89 0.95
CA ASN A 136 -7.39 14.14 -0.27
C ASN A 136 -8.81 13.55 -0.29
N GLU A 137 -9.67 13.91 0.66
CA GLU A 137 -11.08 13.58 0.67
C GLU A 137 -11.93 14.73 0.17
N ILE A 138 -12.98 14.42 -0.58
CA ILE A 138 -13.99 15.40 -0.98
C ILE A 138 -15.09 15.41 0.08
N ARG A 139 -15.23 16.53 0.77
CA ARG A 139 -16.31 16.73 1.75
C ARG A 139 -17.41 17.56 1.14
N VAL A 140 -18.63 17.04 1.28
CA VAL A 140 -19.84 17.72 0.82
C VAL A 140 -20.56 18.32 2.02
N SER A 141 -20.91 19.59 1.92
CA SER A 141 -21.71 20.26 2.93
C SER A 141 -22.77 21.15 2.26
N VAL A 142 -23.86 21.41 2.99
CA VAL A 142 -24.91 22.35 2.57
C VAL A 142 -25.06 23.43 3.64
N GLY A 143 -25.36 24.64 3.20
CA GLY A 143 -25.66 25.74 4.11
C GLY A 143 -27.07 25.58 4.70
N TRP A 144 -27.20 25.87 5.99
CA TRP A 144 -28.48 26.06 6.67
C TRP A 144 -28.29 27.20 7.65
N GLU A 145 -28.88 28.37 7.35
CA GLU A 145 -28.56 29.58 8.07
C GLU A 145 -27.02 29.80 8.13
N ASP A 146 -26.45 29.96 9.31
CA ASP A 146 -25.01 30.16 9.53
C ASP A 146 -24.22 28.85 9.70
N LYS A 147 -24.88 27.70 9.54
CA LYS A 147 -24.27 26.35 9.76
C LYS A 147 -24.00 25.63 8.47
N LYS A 148 -22.94 24.83 8.50
CA LYS A 148 -22.65 23.84 7.45
C LYS A 148 -23.08 22.46 7.95
N LEU A 149 -24.02 21.85 7.23
CA LEU A 149 -24.57 20.56 7.56
C LEU A 149 -24.06 19.50 6.59
N ARG A 150 -24.03 18.26 7.05
CA ARG A 150 -23.72 17.09 6.20
C ARG A 150 -25.02 16.63 5.53
N PRO A 151 -25.09 16.55 4.18
CA PRO A 151 -26.32 16.14 3.50
C PRO A 151 -26.81 14.74 3.91
N VAL A 152 -25.87 13.84 4.21
CA VAL A 152 -26.19 12.45 4.61
C VAL A 152 -27.10 12.38 5.82
N ASP A 153 -26.98 13.33 6.76
CA ASP A 153 -27.69 13.32 8.03
C ASP A 153 -29.06 14.01 7.95
N TYR A 154 -29.26 14.89 6.94
CA TYR A 154 -30.45 15.76 6.87
C TYR A 154 -31.29 15.59 5.62
N PHE A 155 -30.73 15.07 4.53
CA PHE A 155 -31.45 14.91 3.29
C PHE A 155 -32.28 13.63 3.27
N SER A 156 -33.50 13.73 2.70
CA SER A 156 -34.28 12.55 2.32
C SER A 156 -33.57 11.73 1.24
N ASP A 157 -34.00 10.50 1.03
CA ASP A 157 -33.34 9.61 0.04
C ASP A 157 -33.43 10.19 -1.37
N SER A 158 -34.56 10.77 -1.77
CA SER A 158 -34.69 11.48 -3.06
C SER A 158 -33.72 12.67 -3.14
N GLN A 159 -33.57 13.48 -2.08
CA GLN A 159 -32.63 14.60 -2.07
C GLN A 159 -31.17 14.13 -2.13
N LYS A 160 -30.80 13.04 -1.45
CA LYS A 160 -29.48 12.41 -1.56
C LYS A 160 -29.20 11.95 -2.98
N GLN A 161 -30.18 11.32 -3.62
CA GLN A 161 -30.05 10.85 -4.99
C GLN A 161 -29.87 12.00 -5.99
N ILE A 162 -30.65 13.08 -5.85
CA ILE A 162 -30.46 14.31 -6.63
C ILE A 162 -29.04 14.88 -6.46
N LEU A 163 -28.54 14.92 -5.23
CA LEU A 163 -27.19 15.38 -4.95
C LEU A 163 -26.14 14.48 -5.60
N MET A 164 -26.27 13.14 -5.47
CA MET A 164 -25.35 12.18 -6.09
C MET A 164 -25.35 12.28 -7.61
N LEU A 165 -26.53 12.40 -8.21
CA LEU A 165 -26.67 12.62 -9.66
C LEU A 165 -26.04 13.94 -10.09
N SER A 166 -26.22 15.00 -9.31
CA SER A 166 -25.59 16.31 -9.58
C SER A 166 -24.07 16.26 -9.53
N LEU A 167 -23.51 15.56 -8.53
CA LEU A 167 -22.07 15.32 -8.41
C LEU A 167 -21.55 14.52 -9.59
N PHE A 168 -22.22 13.43 -9.94
CA PHE A 168 -21.86 12.58 -11.07
C PHE A 168 -21.83 13.36 -12.38
N LEU A 169 -22.92 14.07 -12.69
CA LEU A 169 -23.02 14.86 -13.93
C LEU A 169 -21.99 15.98 -13.96
N ALA A 170 -21.83 16.75 -12.87
CA ALA A 170 -20.83 17.81 -12.80
C ALA A 170 -19.41 17.27 -13.00
N GLY A 171 -19.05 16.17 -12.34
CA GLY A 171 -17.76 15.51 -12.52
C GLY A 171 -17.52 15.05 -13.95
N ARG A 172 -18.53 14.43 -14.56
CA ARG A 172 -18.44 13.97 -15.99
C ARG A 172 -18.37 15.14 -16.97
N LEU A 173 -19.09 16.23 -16.70
CA LEU A 173 -19.11 17.40 -17.57
C LEU A 173 -17.82 18.21 -17.52
N THR A 174 -17.08 18.18 -16.41
CA THR A 174 -15.78 18.85 -16.23
C THR A 174 -14.57 17.98 -16.54
N GLN A 175 -14.77 16.68 -16.77
CA GLN A 175 -13.70 15.73 -17.04
C GLN A 175 -13.14 15.95 -18.45
N ASN A 176 -11.84 16.23 -18.56
CA ASN A 176 -11.13 16.50 -19.84
C ASN A 176 -10.02 15.49 -20.11
N TRP A 177 -9.68 14.59 -19.16
CA TRP A 177 -8.54 13.68 -19.30
C TRP A 177 -8.86 12.38 -20.05
N SER A 178 -10.15 12.11 -20.28
CA SER A 178 -10.59 10.92 -21.00
C SER A 178 -11.25 11.29 -22.32
N GLY A 179 -10.82 10.67 -23.40
CA GLY A 179 -11.49 10.77 -24.69
C GLY A 179 -12.82 9.98 -24.77
N PHE A 180 -13.14 9.21 -23.71
CA PHE A 180 -14.41 8.49 -23.62
C PHE A 180 -15.53 9.45 -23.19
N ALA A 181 -16.33 9.89 -24.15
CA ALA A 181 -17.38 10.88 -23.94
C ALA A 181 -18.76 10.33 -23.48
N PRO A 182 -19.12 9.03 -23.69
CA PRO A 182 -20.42 8.52 -23.30
C PRO A 182 -20.67 8.59 -21.79
N ILE A 183 -21.90 8.89 -21.43
CA ILE A 183 -22.42 8.90 -20.06
C ILE A 183 -23.49 7.82 -19.97
N LEU A 184 -23.24 6.80 -19.13
CA LEU A 184 -24.14 5.68 -18.90
C LEU A 184 -24.82 5.85 -17.55
N MET A 185 -26.13 5.76 -17.51
CA MET A 185 -26.95 5.86 -16.31
C MET A 185 -27.98 4.74 -16.31
N ASP A 186 -27.98 3.96 -15.25
CA ASP A 186 -28.95 2.89 -15.03
C ASP A 186 -29.94 3.36 -13.96
N ASP A 187 -31.20 3.49 -14.38
CA ASP A 187 -32.33 3.91 -13.56
C ASP A 187 -32.06 5.14 -12.67
N PRO A 188 -31.59 6.27 -13.26
CA PRO A 188 -31.03 7.40 -12.51
C PRO A 188 -32.05 8.18 -11.70
N VAL A 189 -33.34 7.92 -11.88
CA VAL A 189 -34.44 8.68 -11.27
C VAL A 189 -35.31 7.84 -10.33
N THR A 190 -34.87 6.65 -9.96
CA THR A 190 -35.55 5.85 -8.93
C THR A 190 -35.80 6.72 -7.70
N HIS A 191 -36.97 6.78 -7.15
CA HIS A 191 -37.38 7.67 -6.03
C HIS A 191 -37.57 9.16 -6.36
N PHE A 192 -37.53 9.56 -7.64
CA PHE A 192 -37.93 10.91 -7.99
C PHE A 192 -39.45 11.04 -8.04
N ASP A 193 -39.94 12.20 -7.67
CA ASP A 193 -41.31 12.58 -8.00
C ASP A 193 -41.42 13.04 -9.48
N ASP A 194 -42.63 13.15 -10.00
CA ASP A 194 -42.86 13.51 -11.39
C ASP A 194 -42.19 14.83 -11.79
N LEU A 195 -42.11 15.80 -10.85
CA LEU A 195 -41.49 17.09 -11.08
C LEU A 195 -39.96 16.99 -11.20
N ASN A 196 -39.35 16.20 -10.35
CA ASN A 196 -37.91 15.97 -10.38
C ASN A 196 -37.51 15.12 -11.61
N ALA A 197 -38.33 14.13 -11.98
CA ALA A 197 -38.14 13.35 -13.20
C ALA A 197 -38.25 14.25 -14.46
N PHE A 198 -39.24 15.15 -14.52
CA PHE A 198 -39.33 16.16 -15.56
C PHE A 198 -38.09 17.07 -15.60
N GLY A 199 -37.65 17.57 -14.43
CA GLY A 199 -36.43 18.38 -14.31
C GLY A 199 -35.18 17.68 -14.82
N PHE A 200 -35.07 16.38 -14.57
CA PHE A 200 -33.98 15.53 -15.09
C PHE A 200 -34.02 15.46 -16.62
N VAL A 201 -35.18 15.15 -17.23
CA VAL A 201 -35.33 15.07 -18.67
C VAL A 201 -35.00 16.41 -19.35
N GLU A 202 -35.48 17.53 -18.81
CA GLU A 202 -35.14 18.88 -19.32
C GLU A 202 -33.65 19.22 -19.15
N LEU A 203 -33.02 18.78 -18.07
CA LEU A 203 -31.57 18.95 -17.88
C LEU A 203 -30.78 18.20 -18.95
N ILE A 204 -31.09 16.90 -19.17
CA ILE A 204 -30.39 16.08 -20.18
C ILE A 204 -30.65 16.67 -21.59
N ARG A 205 -31.88 17.06 -21.90
CA ARG A 205 -32.21 17.72 -23.15
C ARG A 205 -31.35 18.98 -23.36
N GLY A 206 -31.26 19.85 -22.35
CA GLY A 206 -30.42 21.04 -22.42
C GLY A 206 -28.95 20.73 -22.65
N LEU A 207 -28.41 19.69 -21.99
CA LEU A 207 -27.02 19.26 -22.15
C LEU A 207 -26.72 18.72 -23.56
N VAL A 208 -27.64 17.96 -24.14
CA VAL A 208 -27.53 17.44 -25.53
C VAL A 208 -27.62 18.58 -26.54
N SER A 209 -28.61 19.47 -26.39
CA SER A 209 -28.83 20.59 -27.31
C SER A 209 -27.72 21.64 -27.31
N THR A 210 -27.05 21.87 -26.17
CA THR A 210 -25.94 22.84 -26.07
C THR A 210 -24.65 22.37 -26.70
N SER A 211 -24.48 21.06 -26.91
CA SER A 211 -23.27 20.48 -27.49
C SER A 211 -23.59 19.28 -28.39
N PRO A 212 -24.27 19.50 -29.53
CA PRO A 212 -24.66 18.44 -30.43
C PRO A 212 -23.48 17.59 -30.86
N GLY A 213 -23.60 16.26 -30.73
CA GLY A 213 -22.57 15.30 -31.12
C GLY A 213 -21.35 15.17 -30.26
N LYS A 214 -21.18 16.06 -29.26
CA LYS A 214 -20.00 16.00 -28.35
C LYS A 214 -20.18 15.04 -27.18
N ARG A 215 -21.43 14.74 -26.82
CA ARG A 215 -21.75 13.87 -25.69
C ARG A 215 -22.87 12.92 -26.04
N GLN A 216 -22.74 11.70 -25.60
CA GLN A 216 -23.73 10.66 -25.80
C GLN A 216 -24.20 10.16 -24.44
N PHE A 217 -25.52 10.10 -24.27
CA PHE A 217 -26.14 9.59 -23.04
C PHE A 217 -26.78 8.24 -23.34
N PHE A 218 -26.52 7.27 -22.50
CA PHE A 218 -27.19 5.98 -22.45
C PHE A 218 -27.94 5.90 -21.14
N ILE A 219 -29.25 5.87 -21.19
CA ILE A 219 -30.10 5.89 -20.00
C ILE A 219 -31.03 4.69 -20.06
N SER A 220 -30.98 3.80 -19.10
CA SER A 220 -31.95 2.76 -18.84
C SER A 220 -32.94 3.20 -17.78
N THR A 221 -34.17 2.75 -17.87
CA THR A 221 -35.18 2.96 -16.83
C THR A 221 -36.22 1.85 -16.84
N CYS A 222 -36.68 1.50 -15.64
CA CYS A 222 -37.83 0.60 -15.46
C CYS A 222 -39.17 1.36 -15.42
N GLU A 223 -39.19 2.70 -15.46
CA GLU A 223 -40.38 3.51 -15.36
C GLU A 223 -40.93 3.88 -16.74
N ASP A 224 -42.08 3.34 -17.12
CA ASP A 224 -42.74 3.64 -18.37
C ASP A 224 -43.06 5.14 -18.55
N ARG A 225 -43.46 5.82 -17.48
CA ARG A 225 -43.73 7.27 -17.52
C ARG A 225 -42.52 8.09 -17.92
N LEU A 226 -41.36 7.79 -17.34
CA LEU A 226 -40.11 8.46 -17.70
C LEU A 226 -39.72 8.17 -19.15
N PHE A 227 -39.84 6.92 -19.56
CA PHE A 227 -39.58 6.50 -20.93
C PHE A 227 -40.43 7.27 -21.94
N ASP A 228 -41.74 7.34 -21.72
CA ASP A 228 -42.67 8.06 -22.59
C ASP A 228 -42.42 9.58 -22.61
N LEU A 229 -42.08 10.16 -21.45
CA LEU A 229 -41.66 11.57 -21.33
C LEU A 229 -40.39 11.84 -22.15
N MET A 230 -39.40 10.93 -22.09
CA MET A 230 -38.16 11.08 -22.85
C MET A 230 -38.46 11.00 -24.38
N ILE A 231 -39.28 10.08 -24.85
CA ILE A 231 -39.70 10.02 -26.26
C ILE A 231 -40.29 11.36 -26.67
N GLN A 232 -41.23 11.89 -25.89
CA GLN A 232 -41.90 13.14 -26.20
C GLN A 232 -40.95 14.33 -26.26
N LYS A 233 -39.99 14.39 -25.36
CA LYS A 233 -39.06 15.53 -25.20
C LYS A 233 -37.84 15.51 -26.12
N PHE A 234 -37.50 14.35 -26.66
CA PHE A 234 -36.30 14.20 -27.49
C PHE A 234 -36.61 13.95 -28.97
N HIS A 235 -37.87 14.00 -29.40
CA HIS A 235 -38.24 13.74 -30.78
C HIS A 235 -37.67 14.75 -31.79
N ASP A 236 -37.40 15.98 -31.33
CA ASP A 236 -36.91 17.12 -32.11
C ASP A 236 -35.43 17.48 -31.80
N VAL A 237 -34.74 16.67 -31.02
CA VAL A 237 -33.36 16.99 -30.65
C VAL A 237 -32.41 16.73 -31.80
N GLU A 238 -31.65 17.75 -32.17
CA GLU A 238 -30.61 17.67 -33.18
C GLU A 238 -29.51 16.69 -32.79
N GLY A 239 -29.10 15.80 -33.70
CA GLY A 239 -28.16 14.73 -33.42
C GLY A 239 -28.83 13.36 -33.22
N GLY A 240 -30.13 13.34 -33.07
CA GLY A 240 -30.95 12.14 -32.99
C GLY A 240 -31.00 11.46 -31.64
N SER A 241 -32.14 10.84 -31.37
CA SER A 241 -32.32 9.97 -30.19
C SER A 241 -32.88 8.62 -30.70
N ARG A 242 -32.55 7.57 -29.97
CA ARG A 242 -33.05 6.22 -30.22
C ARG A 242 -33.61 5.65 -28.94
N PHE A 243 -34.77 5.04 -29.01
CA PHE A 243 -35.45 4.47 -27.87
C PHE A 243 -35.67 2.97 -28.15
N TYR A 244 -35.33 2.18 -27.13
CA TYR A 244 -35.41 0.74 -27.15
C TYR A 244 -36.24 0.26 -25.97
N ARG A 245 -37.31 -0.57 -26.28
CA ARG A 245 -38.14 -1.18 -25.24
C ARG A 245 -37.85 -2.68 -25.17
N PHE A 246 -37.49 -3.17 -24.02
CA PHE A 246 -37.31 -4.59 -23.78
C PHE A 246 -38.66 -5.21 -23.46
N ARG A 247 -39.11 -6.17 -24.28
CA ARG A 247 -40.44 -6.82 -24.15
C ARG A 247 -40.38 -8.14 -23.38
N GLY A 248 -39.22 -8.74 -23.27
CA GLY A 248 -39.02 -10.04 -22.63
C GLY A 248 -37.73 -10.70 -23.06
N ALA A 249 -37.62 -11.98 -22.75
CA ALA A 249 -36.51 -12.83 -23.18
C ALA A 249 -37.06 -14.00 -24.03
N GLY A 250 -36.39 -14.27 -25.14
CA GLY A 250 -36.65 -15.43 -26.01
C GLY A 250 -35.47 -16.40 -25.97
N PRO A 251 -35.55 -17.51 -26.72
CA PRO A 251 -34.46 -18.51 -26.81
C PRO A 251 -33.14 -17.91 -27.30
N ASP A 252 -33.23 -16.89 -28.16
CA ASP A 252 -32.08 -16.24 -28.82
C ASP A 252 -31.65 -14.95 -28.10
N GLY A 253 -32.16 -14.66 -26.87
CA GLY A 253 -31.83 -13.50 -26.09
C GLY A 253 -33.00 -12.53 -25.87
N PRO A 254 -32.73 -11.28 -25.46
CA PRO A 254 -33.76 -10.29 -25.16
C PRO A 254 -34.51 -9.86 -26.41
N ILE A 255 -35.82 -9.74 -26.28
CA ILE A 255 -36.69 -9.21 -27.35
C ILE A 255 -36.71 -7.69 -27.20
N VAL A 256 -36.16 -6.99 -28.21
CA VAL A 256 -36.02 -5.53 -28.20
C VAL A 256 -36.81 -4.90 -29.31
N GLU A 257 -37.63 -3.92 -28.99
CA GLU A 257 -38.39 -3.11 -29.92
C GLU A 257 -37.81 -1.71 -30.00
N THR A 258 -37.60 -1.20 -31.22
CA THR A 258 -37.22 0.21 -31.43
C THR A 258 -38.47 1.06 -31.46
N VAL A 259 -38.55 2.09 -30.59
CA VAL A 259 -39.71 2.96 -30.45
C VAL A 259 -39.35 4.37 -30.90
N GLY A 260 -40.18 4.96 -31.76
CA GLY A 260 -39.98 6.34 -32.26
C GLY A 260 -38.85 6.42 -33.30
N LYS A 261 -39.21 6.88 -34.48
CA LYS A 261 -38.24 7.35 -35.49
C LYS A 261 -38.05 8.84 -35.36
#